data_eb74746ccb9a87b78494a41e97840628
#
_entry.id   eb74746ccb9a87b78494a41e97840628
#
_cell.length_a   1.000
_cell.length_b   1.000
_cell.length_c   1.000
_cell.angle_alpha   90.00
_cell.angle_beta   90.00
_cell.angle_gamma   90.00
#
_symmetry.space_group_name_H-M   'P 1'
#
loop_
_entity.id
_entity.type
_entity.pdbx_description
1 polymer ?
#
loop_
_entity_poly.entity_id
_entity_poly.type
_entity_poly.pdbx_seq_one_letter_code
_entity_poly.pdbx_strand_id
1 'polypeptide(L)'
;MRNGRVDLTRRQYLAAGAGLVAAGLGGARPAFALETVRQGFQTNIWGMPTYYLLKSGLLEKQGIKFEEFAVPSGNLTMQQMVARQVDMGTYAAQSFIIGHDKGGLVAIAQIEYVGKTAQIVTRKDLNLTKVSELKGLKVANQTGSSVGNVFMDVIIPGAGLKKGDFQEVRMDVNNMVSAMAAKTVDAMVNVEPYNEIAVAEGIGTSIMDFSQVDKMPVFMAATPDFVDKSPDTVVAYLKCWQEVARDFKDNPGKVTDVIYAFFTSKGYTMSRDTFAKALARVQVDPGFPTDLVPGLQRDAEVLLREKKISAIPDWKKALRPDLWAKASA
;
A
#
# COMPACT_ATOMS: atom_id res chain seq x y z
N MET A 1 -19.59 -14.07 -86.18
CA MET A 1 -20.12 -14.20 -84.81
C MET A 1 -19.44 -13.14 -83.94
N ARG A 2 -20.14 -12.08 -83.63
CA ARG A 2 -19.60 -10.89 -82.92
C ARG A 2 -19.74 -11.11 -81.41
N ASN A 3 -18.64 -11.15 -80.67
CA ASN A 3 -18.61 -11.12 -79.22
C ASN A 3 -18.84 -9.66 -78.76
N GLY A 4 -19.99 -9.36 -78.20
CA GLY A 4 -20.27 -8.07 -77.53
C GLY A 4 -19.69 -8.09 -76.12
N ARG A 5 -18.65 -7.31 -75.86
CA ARG A 5 -18.25 -6.91 -74.50
C ARG A 5 -19.10 -5.72 -74.05
N VAL A 6 -19.77 -5.86 -72.94
CA VAL A 6 -20.50 -4.78 -72.27
C VAL A 6 -19.48 -4.13 -71.31
N ASP A 7 -18.97 -2.95 -71.65
CA ASP A 7 -18.16 -2.12 -70.75
C ASP A 7 -19.06 -1.36 -69.78
N LEU A 8 -19.11 -1.82 -68.55
CA LEU A 8 -19.75 -1.11 -67.47
C LEU A 8 -18.83 0.04 -66.97
N THR A 9 -19.34 1.27 -66.97
CA THR A 9 -18.61 2.46 -66.53
C THR A 9 -18.41 2.49 -65.02
N ARG A 10 -17.35 3.09 -64.54
CA ARG A 10 -16.98 3.27 -63.09
C ARG A 10 -18.13 3.76 -62.22
N ARG A 11 -19.14 4.44 -62.77
CA ARG A 11 -20.35 4.92 -62.07
C ARG A 11 -21.37 3.83 -61.74
N GLN A 12 -21.36 2.73 -62.51
CA GLN A 12 -22.29 1.61 -62.30
C GLN A 12 -21.78 0.62 -61.24
N TYR A 13 -20.49 0.60 -60.96
CA TYR A 13 -19.93 -0.15 -59.82
C TYR A 13 -20.17 0.49 -58.46
N LEU A 14 -20.46 1.83 -58.39
CA LEU A 14 -20.74 2.55 -57.14
C LEU A 14 -22.20 2.49 -56.72
N ALA A 15 -23.11 2.09 -57.58
CA ALA A 15 -24.52 2.00 -57.27
C ALA A 15 -25.02 0.64 -56.82
N ALA A 16 -24.19 -0.43 -56.96
CA ALA A 16 -24.57 -1.80 -56.52
C ALA A 16 -24.01 -2.21 -55.16
N GLY A 17 -23.24 -1.32 -54.48
CA GLY A 17 -22.63 -1.58 -53.17
C GLY A 17 -23.32 -0.92 -51.95
N ALA A 18 -24.45 -0.22 -52.17
CA ALA A 18 -25.03 0.64 -51.10
C ALA A 18 -26.32 0.06 -50.46
N GLY A 19 -26.54 -1.22 -50.54
CA GLY A 19 -27.80 -1.75 -50.07
C GLY A 19 -27.75 -3.15 -49.41
N LEU A 20 -26.89 -3.35 -48.39
CA LEU A 20 -26.98 -4.52 -47.49
C LEU A 20 -25.89 -4.52 -46.37
N VAL A 21 -25.73 -3.41 -45.65
CA VAL A 21 -25.03 -3.44 -44.34
C VAL A 21 -25.67 -2.39 -43.41
N ALA A 22 -26.95 -2.62 -43.09
CA ALA A 22 -27.66 -1.84 -42.08
C ALA A 22 -28.50 -2.75 -41.17
N ALA A 23 -27.94 -3.89 -40.76
CA ALA A 23 -28.51 -4.71 -39.68
C ALA A 23 -27.37 -5.46 -38.98
N GLY A 24 -26.82 -4.87 -37.91
CA GLY A 24 -25.84 -5.57 -37.07
C GLY A 24 -24.77 -4.71 -36.39
N LEU A 25 -24.95 -3.41 -36.34
CA LEU A 25 -24.14 -2.60 -35.41
C LEU A 25 -24.87 -2.42 -34.10
N GLY A 26 -25.14 -3.52 -33.41
CA GLY A 26 -25.29 -3.50 -31.96
C GLY A 26 -23.99 -2.87 -31.44
N GLY A 27 -24.08 -1.67 -30.86
CA GLY A 27 -22.94 -0.84 -30.47
C GLY A 27 -22.02 -1.59 -29.52
N ALA A 28 -21.00 -2.22 -30.06
CA ALA A 28 -19.79 -2.49 -29.33
C ALA A 28 -19.24 -1.10 -28.99
N ARG A 29 -19.46 -0.63 -27.76
CA ARG A 29 -18.68 0.50 -27.22
C ARG A 29 -17.22 0.17 -27.49
N PRO A 30 -16.45 1.08 -28.06
CA PRO A 30 -15.02 0.85 -28.17
C PRO A 30 -14.55 0.52 -26.76
N ALA A 31 -13.97 -0.67 -26.59
CA ALA A 31 -13.30 -1.01 -25.37
C ALA A 31 -12.17 0.01 -25.24
N PHE A 32 -12.36 1.04 -24.42
CA PHE A 32 -11.28 1.98 -24.11
C PHE A 32 -10.15 1.14 -23.55
N ALA A 33 -9.00 1.15 -24.24
CA ALA A 33 -7.80 0.52 -23.72
C ALA A 33 -7.51 1.15 -22.35
N LEU A 34 -7.41 0.30 -21.32
CA LEU A 34 -7.08 0.78 -19.99
C LEU A 34 -5.65 1.31 -19.99
N GLU A 35 -5.44 2.42 -19.28
CA GLU A 35 -4.11 3.05 -19.18
C GLU A 35 -3.14 2.18 -18.40
N THR A 36 -1.85 2.30 -18.70
CA THR A 36 -0.79 1.67 -17.92
C THR A 36 -0.68 2.33 -16.55
N VAL A 37 -0.69 1.53 -15.49
CA VAL A 37 -0.57 1.99 -14.11
C VAL A 37 0.90 1.94 -13.68
N ARG A 38 1.49 3.07 -13.35
CA ARG A 38 2.78 3.13 -12.67
C ARG A 38 2.54 2.99 -11.17
N GLN A 39 2.79 1.78 -10.63
CA GLN A 39 2.46 1.40 -9.25
C GLN A 39 3.67 1.46 -8.34
N GLY A 40 3.64 2.34 -7.34
CA GLY A 40 4.60 2.38 -6.25
C GLY A 40 4.17 1.51 -5.06
N PHE A 41 5.11 0.79 -4.46
CA PHE A 41 4.85 0.02 -3.25
C PHE A 41 6.11 -0.16 -2.39
N GLN A 42 5.90 -0.49 -1.11
CA GLN A 42 6.97 -0.71 -0.15
C GLN A 42 7.50 -2.14 -0.22
N THR A 43 8.83 -2.32 -0.07
CA THR A 43 9.46 -3.64 -0.09
C THR A 43 9.39 -4.39 1.25
N ASN A 44 8.79 -3.79 2.28
CA ASN A 44 8.47 -4.45 3.54
C ASN A 44 7.07 -5.08 3.50
N ILE A 45 6.64 -5.69 4.62
CA ILE A 45 5.37 -6.43 4.71
C ILE A 45 4.14 -5.60 4.30
N TRP A 46 4.15 -4.28 4.49
CA TRP A 46 3.04 -3.38 4.17
C TRP A 46 2.81 -3.15 2.67
N GLY A 47 3.81 -3.41 1.83
CA GLY A 47 3.64 -3.37 0.37
C GLY A 47 3.30 -4.72 -0.24
N MET A 48 3.25 -5.78 0.56
CA MET A 48 3.11 -7.13 0.03
C MET A 48 1.71 -7.47 -0.51
N PRO A 49 0.60 -6.96 0.02
CA PRO A 49 -0.68 -7.11 -0.66
C PRO A 49 -0.68 -6.48 -2.05
N THR A 50 -0.02 -5.30 -2.22
CA THR A 50 0.16 -4.68 -3.55
C THR A 50 1.07 -5.53 -4.43
N TYR A 51 2.19 -6.04 -3.91
CA TYR A 51 3.05 -6.96 -4.64
C TYR A 51 2.28 -8.21 -5.10
N TYR A 52 1.46 -8.81 -4.20
CA TYR A 52 0.60 -9.92 -4.56
C TYR A 52 -0.35 -9.58 -5.71
N LEU A 53 -1.02 -8.42 -5.66
CA LEU A 53 -1.86 -7.96 -6.75
C LEU A 53 -1.10 -7.92 -8.09
N LEU A 54 0.11 -7.35 -8.10
CA LEU A 54 0.94 -7.22 -9.30
C LEU A 54 1.40 -8.59 -9.85
N LYS A 55 1.54 -9.62 -9.01
CA LYS A 55 2.04 -10.96 -9.40
C LYS A 55 0.95 -12.02 -9.53
N SER A 56 -0.29 -11.72 -9.16
CA SER A 56 -1.41 -12.67 -9.17
C SER A 56 -2.03 -12.93 -10.55
N GLY A 57 -1.69 -12.11 -11.56
CA GLY A 57 -2.33 -12.15 -12.88
C GLY A 57 -3.73 -11.50 -12.90
N LEU A 58 -4.16 -10.85 -11.81
CA LEU A 58 -5.48 -10.22 -11.72
C LEU A 58 -5.58 -8.97 -12.60
N LEU A 59 -4.51 -8.18 -12.68
CA LEU A 59 -4.46 -6.97 -13.51
C LEU A 59 -4.52 -7.32 -15.00
N GLU A 60 -3.76 -8.32 -15.42
CA GLU A 60 -3.73 -8.81 -16.80
C GLU A 60 -5.09 -9.35 -17.24
N LYS A 61 -5.82 -10.04 -16.36
CA LYS A 61 -7.19 -10.51 -16.63
C LYS A 61 -8.17 -9.36 -16.85
N GLN A 62 -7.93 -8.21 -16.26
CA GLN A 62 -8.71 -6.99 -16.48
C GLN A 62 -8.17 -6.15 -17.66
N GLY A 63 -7.11 -6.58 -18.33
CA GLY A 63 -6.47 -5.84 -19.43
C GLY A 63 -5.65 -4.62 -18.97
N ILE A 64 -5.31 -4.54 -17.67
CA ILE A 64 -4.52 -3.46 -17.10
C ILE A 64 -3.04 -3.79 -17.25
N LYS A 65 -2.29 -2.93 -17.93
CA LYS A 65 -0.82 -2.94 -17.94
C LYS A 65 -0.30 -2.18 -16.74
N PHE A 66 0.85 -2.59 -16.21
CA PHE A 66 1.47 -1.90 -15.08
C PHE A 66 2.99 -1.87 -15.18
N GLU A 67 3.56 -0.88 -14.50
CA GLU A 67 4.99 -0.76 -14.21
C GLU A 67 5.15 -0.69 -12.69
N GLU A 68 6.10 -1.45 -12.13
CA GLU A 68 6.29 -1.53 -10.68
C GLU A 68 7.47 -0.69 -10.20
N PHE A 69 7.26 0.06 -9.13
CA PHE A 69 8.25 0.92 -8.48
C PHE A 69 8.36 0.53 -7.00
N ALA A 70 9.31 -0.36 -6.71
CA ALA A 70 9.54 -0.88 -5.37
C ALA A 70 10.54 0.00 -4.60
N VAL A 71 10.16 0.50 -3.42
CA VAL A 71 10.97 1.35 -2.55
C VAL A 71 10.92 0.90 -1.09
N PRO A 72 11.92 1.21 -0.25
CA PRO A 72 11.98 0.73 1.13
C PRO A 72 10.86 1.22 2.05
N SER A 73 10.21 2.36 1.75
CA SER A 73 9.21 2.95 2.64
C SER A 73 8.06 3.64 1.90
N GLY A 74 6.89 3.70 2.54
CA GLY A 74 5.73 4.40 2.01
C GLY A 74 5.94 5.91 1.84
N ASN A 75 6.80 6.51 2.67
CA ASN A 75 7.17 7.92 2.50
C ASN A 75 7.91 8.16 1.16
N LEU A 76 8.78 7.25 0.73
CA LEU A 76 9.44 7.32 -0.57
C LEU A 76 8.43 7.11 -1.71
N THR A 77 7.48 6.16 -1.58
CA THR A 77 6.38 6.01 -2.54
C THR A 77 5.58 7.32 -2.67
N MET A 78 5.20 7.92 -1.55
CA MET A 78 4.48 9.20 -1.53
C MET A 78 5.28 10.31 -2.23
N GLN A 79 6.59 10.42 -1.98
CA GLN A 79 7.46 11.40 -2.63
C GLN A 79 7.53 11.21 -4.15
N GLN A 80 7.62 9.96 -4.63
CA GLN A 80 7.57 9.65 -6.07
C GLN A 80 6.22 10.06 -6.70
N MET A 81 5.12 9.87 -5.97
CA MET A 81 3.80 10.30 -6.44
C MET A 81 3.65 11.82 -6.48
N VAL A 82 4.13 12.55 -5.46
CA VAL A 82 4.17 14.02 -5.44
C VAL A 82 5.01 14.55 -6.62
N ALA A 83 6.11 13.88 -6.93
CA ALA A 83 6.97 14.17 -8.09
C ALA A 83 6.38 13.69 -9.44
N ARG A 84 5.18 13.09 -9.47
CA ARG A 84 4.52 12.55 -10.68
C ARG A 84 5.32 11.44 -11.40
N GLN A 85 6.24 10.79 -10.72
CA GLN A 85 6.97 9.63 -11.24
C GLN A 85 6.13 8.35 -11.22
N VAL A 86 5.16 8.27 -10.31
CA VAL A 86 4.28 7.12 -10.06
C VAL A 86 2.84 7.62 -10.01
N ASP A 87 1.89 6.86 -10.55
CA ASP A 87 0.48 7.24 -10.65
C ASP A 87 -0.32 6.81 -9.41
N MET A 88 -0.04 5.62 -8.92
CA MET A 88 -0.71 5.01 -7.78
C MET A 88 0.32 4.45 -6.80
N GLY A 89 0.00 4.47 -5.50
CA GLY A 89 0.93 4.00 -4.49
C GLY A 89 0.26 3.68 -3.17
N THR A 90 0.94 2.84 -2.36
CA THR A 90 0.45 2.40 -1.05
C THR A 90 1.33 2.94 0.07
N TYR A 91 0.69 3.47 1.10
CA TYR A 91 1.33 3.98 2.31
C TYR A 91 0.33 4.27 3.42
N ALA A 92 0.82 4.32 4.66
CA ALA A 92 -0.02 4.56 5.84
C ALA A 92 -0.54 6.01 5.92
N ALA A 93 -1.52 6.22 6.80
CA ALA A 93 -2.32 7.44 6.97
C ALA A 93 -1.49 8.73 7.01
N GLN A 94 -0.46 8.80 7.83
CA GLN A 94 0.33 10.03 7.97
C GLN A 94 1.06 10.41 6.67
N SER A 95 1.61 9.43 5.93
CA SER A 95 2.20 9.69 4.61
C SER A 95 1.15 10.12 3.60
N PHE A 96 -0.08 9.55 3.67
CA PHE A 96 -1.19 9.99 2.83
C PHE A 96 -1.56 11.46 3.08
N ILE A 97 -1.73 11.85 4.34
CA ILE A 97 -2.09 13.22 4.74
C ILE A 97 -1.03 14.22 4.24
N ILE A 98 0.26 13.90 4.42
CA ILE A 98 1.37 14.72 3.92
C ILE A 98 1.35 14.77 2.38
N GLY A 99 1.12 13.64 1.71
CA GLY A 99 1.04 13.57 0.26
C GLY A 99 -0.12 14.36 -0.33
N HIS A 100 -1.26 14.40 0.38
CA HIS A 100 -2.38 15.26 0.01
C HIS A 100 -2.01 16.74 0.12
N ASP A 101 -1.41 17.16 1.26
CA ASP A 101 -0.96 18.56 1.47
C ASP A 101 0.07 19.01 0.42
N LYS A 102 1.03 18.15 0.07
CA LYS A 102 2.15 18.49 -0.82
C LYS A 102 1.87 18.30 -2.31
N GLY A 103 0.97 17.39 -2.68
CA GLY A 103 0.75 16.99 -4.06
C GLY A 103 -0.70 16.77 -4.46
N GLY A 104 -1.67 17.06 -3.58
CA GLY A 104 -3.09 16.83 -3.85
C GLY A 104 -3.47 15.36 -4.03
N LEU A 105 -2.63 14.41 -3.53
CA LEU A 105 -2.89 12.98 -3.69
C LEU A 105 -4.24 12.60 -3.06
N VAL A 106 -4.98 11.71 -3.70
CA VAL A 106 -6.31 11.28 -3.24
C VAL A 106 -6.29 9.79 -2.88
N ALA A 107 -6.97 9.41 -1.79
CA ALA A 107 -7.18 8.01 -1.45
C ALA A 107 -8.37 7.45 -2.24
N ILE A 108 -8.15 6.36 -2.96
CA ILE A 108 -9.18 5.64 -3.74
C ILE A 108 -9.72 4.43 -3.01
N ALA A 109 -9.02 3.95 -1.99
CA ALA A 109 -9.48 2.99 -0.97
C ALA A 109 -8.53 2.99 0.23
N GLN A 110 -9.02 2.71 1.42
CA GLN A 110 -8.23 2.07 2.47
C GLN A 110 -8.16 0.59 2.10
N ILE A 111 -6.98 -0.04 2.20
CA ILE A 111 -6.78 -1.40 1.67
C ILE A 111 -6.44 -2.44 2.73
N GLU A 112 -5.80 -2.03 3.80
CA GLU A 112 -5.35 -2.93 4.86
C GLU A 112 -5.14 -2.19 6.18
N TYR A 113 -5.11 -2.94 7.28
CA TYR A 113 -4.65 -2.50 8.58
C TYR A 113 -3.36 -3.22 8.95
N VAL A 114 -2.37 -2.46 9.40
CA VAL A 114 -1.01 -2.99 9.65
C VAL A 114 -0.53 -2.76 11.09
N GLY A 115 -1.36 -2.26 11.99
CA GLY A 115 -0.99 -1.99 13.38
C GLY A 115 -0.42 -3.21 14.11
N LYS A 116 -0.92 -4.42 13.84
CA LYS A 116 -0.38 -5.66 14.40
C LYS A 116 1.01 -6.02 13.88
N THR A 117 1.41 -5.49 12.74
CA THR A 117 2.71 -5.77 12.13
C THR A 117 3.81 -4.84 12.65
N ALA A 118 3.44 -3.68 13.19
CA ALA A 118 4.36 -2.74 13.84
C ALA A 118 4.46 -3.09 15.32
N GLN A 119 5.68 -3.29 15.83
CA GLN A 119 5.88 -3.75 17.20
C GLN A 119 7.08 -3.07 17.86
N ILE A 120 7.04 -3.05 19.19
CA ILE A 120 8.21 -2.77 20.02
C ILE A 120 8.76 -4.12 20.47
N VAL A 121 9.96 -4.44 20.02
CA VAL A 121 10.69 -5.65 20.37
C VAL A 121 11.91 -5.27 21.19
N THR A 122 12.06 -5.85 22.38
CA THR A 122 13.20 -5.61 23.28
C THR A 122 14.12 -6.83 23.27
N ARG A 123 15.40 -6.62 23.54
CA ARG A 123 16.31 -7.76 23.72
C ARG A 123 15.77 -8.72 24.78
N LYS A 124 15.81 -10.01 24.45
CA LYS A 124 15.25 -11.06 25.31
C LYS A 124 15.92 -11.13 26.69
N ASP A 125 17.24 -10.85 26.77
CA ASP A 125 18.01 -10.88 28.02
C ASP A 125 17.64 -9.75 29.00
N LEU A 126 16.91 -8.72 28.56
CA LEU A 126 16.44 -7.63 29.43
C LEU A 126 15.15 -7.96 30.18
N ASN A 127 14.39 -8.97 29.74
CA ASN A 127 13.12 -9.40 30.32
C ASN A 127 12.07 -8.29 30.54
N LEU A 128 12.03 -7.30 29.63
CA LEU A 128 11.09 -6.19 29.71
C LEU A 128 9.70 -6.63 29.26
N THR A 129 8.67 -6.02 29.86
CA THR A 129 7.25 -6.32 29.60
C THR A 129 6.41 -5.09 29.30
N LYS A 130 6.93 -3.88 29.55
CA LYS A 130 6.20 -2.62 29.43
C LYS A 130 7.02 -1.57 28.71
N VAL A 131 6.35 -0.72 27.96
CA VAL A 131 6.97 0.39 27.22
C VAL A 131 7.65 1.39 28.18
N SER A 132 7.11 1.60 29.39
CA SER A 132 7.70 2.50 30.38
C SER A 132 9.10 2.08 30.85
N GLU A 133 9.47 0.81 30.65
CA GLU A 133 10.78 0.26 31.00
C GLU A 133 11.86 0.58 29.96
N LEU A 134 11.51 1.22 28.84
CA LEU A 134 12.48 1.72 27.85
C LEU A 134 13.34 2.89 28.35
N LYS A 135 13.02 3.43 29.53
CA LYS A 135 13.76 4.55 30.14
C LYS A 135 15.24 4.20 30.31
N GLY A 136 16.13 5.08 29.81
CA GLY A 136 17.57 4.92 29.87
C GLY A 136 18.16 3.99 28.79
N LEU A 137 17.34 3.32 28.00
CA LEU A 137 17.77 2.36 26.98
C LEU A 137 18.03 3.02 25.61
N LYS A 138 18.73 2.27 24.73
CA LYS A 138 18.93 2.63 23.32
C LYS A 138 17.86 1.96 22.48
N VAL A 139 17.00 2.77 21.85
CA VAL A 139 15.85 2.28 21.05
C VAL A 139 16.07 2.63 19.58
N ALA A 140 16.24 1.63 18.74
CA ALA A 140 16.29 1.80 17.29
C ALA A 140 14.90 2.18 16.78
N ASN A 141 14.82 3.24 15.97
CA ASN A 141 13.58 3.74 15.40
C ASN A 141 13.80 4.27 13.97
N GLN A 142 12.84 4.05 13.08
CA GLN A 142 12.82 4.66 11.75
C GLN A 142 12.21 6.07 11.85
N THR A 143 13.00 7.01 12.37
CA THR A 143 12.58 8.39 12.62
C THR A 143 12.00 9.04 11.37
N GLY A 144 10.78 9.60 11.49
CA GLY A 144 10.06 10.26 10.40
C GLY A 144 9.22 9.33 9.51
N SER A 145 9.23 8.02 9.76
CA SER A 145 8.23 7.10 9.20
C SER A 145 6.93 7.14 9.99
N SER A 146 5.84 6.60 9.41
CA SER A 146 4.56 6.49 10.14
C SER A 146 4.71 5.69 11.43
N VAL A 147 5.47 4.59 11.43
CA VAL A 147 5.75 3.80 12.65
C VAL A 147 6.52 4.63 13.66
N GLY A 148 7.59 5.30 13.23
CA GLY A 148 8.42 6.14 14.11
C GLY A 148 7.63 7.29 14.71
N ASN A 149 6.74 7.90 13.94
CA ASN A 149 5.88 8.98 14.43
C ASN A 149 4.86 8.47 15.45
N VAL A 150 4.12 7.38 15.17
CA VAL A 150 3.17 6.80 16.14
C VAL A 150 3.88 6.38 17.43
N PHE A 151 5.08 5.80 17.33
CA PHE A 151 5.89 5.48 18.51
C PHE A 151 6.17 6.74 19.36
N MET A 152 6.74 7.79 18.74
CA MET A 152 7.19 8.98 19.45
C MET A 152 6.06 9.89 19.93
N ASP A 153 4.97 9.97 19.13
CA ASP A 153 3.93 10.99 19.34
C ASP A 153 2.70 10.45 20.08
N VAL A 154 2.52 9.10 20.10
CA VAL A 154 1.36 8.44 20.72
C VAL A 154 1.80 7.47 21.82
N ILE A 155 2.67 6.48 21.47
CA ILE A 155 2.99 5.39 22.40
C ILE A 155 3.86 5.89 23.56
N ILE A 156 4.90 6.64 23.29
CA ILE A 156 5.82 7.16 24.32
C ILE A 156 5.10 8.05 25.33
N PRO A 157 4.31 9.06 24.93
CA PRO A 157 3.52 9.84 25.90
C PRO A 157 2.49 8.99 26.64
N GLY A 158 1.82 8.05 25.97
CA GLY A 158 0.86 7.12 26.58
C GLY A 158 1.47 6.21 27.63
N ALA A 159 2.76 5.91 27.52
CA ALA A 159 3.52 5.13 28.52
C ALA A 159 4.11 6.00 29.65
N GLY A 160 3.80 7.30 29.71
CA GLY A 160 4.35 8.25 30.68
C GLY A 160 5.81 8.63 30.45
N LEU A 161 6.34 8.36 29.25
CA LEU A 161 7.67 8.74 28.84
C LEU A 161 7.64 10.00 27.95
N LYS A 162 8.79 10.66 27.83
CA LYS A 162 8.99 11.79 26.93
C LYS A 162 10.26 11.63 26.11
N LYS A 163 10.36 12.41 25.06
CA LYS A 163 11.59 12.49 24.25
C LYS A 163 12.79 12.84 25.16
N GLY A 164 13.84 12.01 25.09
CA GLY A 164 15.04 12.13 25.94
C GLY A 164 15.04 11.24 27.18
N ASP A 165 13.93 10.57 27.53
CA ASP A 165 13.93 9.54 28.59
C ASP A 165 14.68 8.26 28.16
N PHE A 166 14.91 8.09 26.86
CA PHE A 166 15.70 7.01 26.25
C PHE A 166 16.53 7.59 25.10
N GLN A 167 17.55 6.86 24.66
CA GLN A 167 18.35 7.24 23.50
C GLN A 167 17.71 6.70 22.22
N GLU A 168 17.08 7.57 21.42
CA GLU A 168 16.60 7.20 20.09
C GLU A 168 17.80 7.03 19.13
N VAL A 169 17.89 5.87 18.49
CA VAL A 169 18.90 5.54 17.47
C VAL A 169 18.21 5.44 16.13
N ARG A 170 18.39 6.45 15.27
CA ARG A 170 17.83 6.43 13.91
C ARG A 170 18.45 5.29 13.10
N MET A 171 17.62 4.41 12.55
CA MET A 171 18.08 3.23 11.84
C MET A 171 17.02 2.77 10.82
N ASP A 172 17.47 2.20 9.71
CA ASP A 172 16.58 1.54 8.75
C ASP A 172 16.12 0.18 9.28
N VAL A 173 14.89 -0.20 8.97
CA VAL A 173 14.20 -1.38 9.49
C VAL A 173 14.98 -2.70 9.30
N ASN A 174 15.68 -2.85 8.17
CA ASN A 174 16.47 -4.03 7.83
C ASN A 174 17.76 -4.20 8.66
N ASN A 175 18.22 -3.15 9.32
CA ASN A 175 19.45 -3.17 10.13
C ASN A 175 19.18 -3.40 11.63
N MET A 176 17.93 -3.25 12.09
CA MET A 176 17.59 -3.24 13.51
C MET A 176 17.78 -4.60 14.18
N VAL A 177 17.44 -5.70 13.49
CA VAL A 177 17.63 -7.07 14.05
C VAL A 177 19.09 -7.35 14.30
N SER A 178 19.96 -7.04 13.34
CA SER A 178 21.42 -7.22 13.48
C SER A 178 22.00 -6.32 14.59
N ALA A 179 21.49 -5.10 14.73
CA ALA A 179 21.90 -4.18 15.80
C ALA A 179 21.50 -4.70 17.19
N MET A 180 20.29 -5.31 17.33
CA MET A 180 19.87 -5.96 18.56
C MET A 180 20.72 -7.20 18.89
N ALA A 181 21.01 -8.04 17.88
CA ALA A 181 21.86 -9.23 18.03
C ALA A 181 23.28 -8.83 18.50
N ALA A 182 23.83 -7.75 17.94
CA ALA A 182 25.12 -7.17 18.33
C ALA A 182 25.08 -6.38 19.63
N LYS A 183 23.93 -6.25 20.30
CA LYS A 183 23.70 -5.46 21.52
C LYS A 183 24.10 -3.99 21.42
N THR A 184 24.07 -3.42 20.21
CA THR A 184 24.31 -1.98 19.99
C THR A 184 23.07 -1.14 20.27
N VAL A 185 21.87 -1.78 20.23
CA VAL A 185 20.60 -1.24 20.71
C VAL A 185 19.91 -2.25 21.63
N ASP A 186 19.05 -1.76 22.50
CA ASP A 186 18.36 -2.53 23.54
C ASP A 186 16.95 -2.91 23.13
N ALA A 187 16.36 -2.10 22.25
CA ALA A 187 15.02 -2.32 21.68
C ALA A 187 14.98 -1.82 20.24
N MET A 188 14.01 -2.31 19.49
CA MET A 188 13.68 -1.82 18.16
C MET A 188 12.19 -1.56 18.03
N VAL A 189 11.85 -0.51 17.31
CA VAL A 189 10.52 -0.18 16.82
C VAL A 189 10.50 -0.52 15.35
N ASN A 190 9.93 -1.67 15.00
CA ASN A 190 10.07 -2.24 13.67
C ASN A 190 8.76 -2.83 13.16
N VAL A 191 8.77 -3.27 11.92
CA VAL A 191 7.65 -3.92 11.22
C VAL A 191 7.98 -5.38 10.90
N GLU A 192 6.96 -6.16 10.57
CA GLU A 192 7.18 -7.49 10.02
C GLU A 192 7.88 -7.45 8.65
N PRO A 193 8.67 -8.48 8.29
CA PRO A 193 8.93 -9.72 9.03
C PRO A 193 10.06 -9.62 10.06
N TYR A 194 10.67 -8.46 10.24
CA TYR A 194 11.84 -8.28 11.12
C TYR A 194 11.55 -8.59 12.60
N ASN A 195 10.34 -8.28 13.06
CA ASN A 195 9.92 -8.59 14.43
C ASN A 195 9.87 -10.10 14.66
N GLU A 196 9.21 -10.84 13.74
CA GLU A 196 9.12 -12.30 13.86
C GLU A 196 10.48 -12.97 13.69
N ILE A 197 11.38 -12.43 12.85
CA ILE A 197 12.78 -12.90 12.76
C ILE A 197 13.47 -12.78 14.12
N ALA A 198 13.43 -11.60 14.74
CA ALA A 198 14.09 -11.38 16.03
C ALA A 198 13.54 -12.30 17.13
N VAL A 199 12.24 -12.58 17.12
CA VAL A 199 11.59 -13.49 18.07
C VAL A 199 11.96 -14.95 17.79
N ALA A 200 11.89 -15.38 16.53
CA ALA A 200 12.19 -16.75 16.12
C ALA A 200 13.66 -17.13 16.37
N GLU A 201 14.58 -16.18 16.17
CA GLU A 201 16.01 -16.37 16.46
C GLU A 201 16.36 -16.21 17.94
N GLY A 202 15.39 -15.92 18.81
CA GLY A 202 15.59 -15.77 20.25
C GLY A 202 16.37 -14.51 20.64
N ILE A 203 16.52 -13.53 19.73
CA ILE A 203 17.19 -12.25 19.95
C ILE A 203 16.32 -11.33 20.82
N GLY A 204 15.01 -11.29 20.55
CA GLY A 204 14.09 -10.37 21.15
C GLY A 204 12.77 -10.97 21.64
N THR A 205 12.04 -10.15 22.39
CA THR A 205 10.65 -10.41 22.81
C THR A 205 9.80 -9.21 22.45
N SER A 206 8.67 -9.42 21.78
CA SER A 206 7.70 -8.36 21.51
C SER A 206 6.97 -8.00 22.81
N ILE A 207 6.97 -6.71 23.17
CA ILE A 207 6.30 -6.20 24.39
C ILE A 207 5.02 -5.44 24.06
N MET A 208 4.84 -5.01 22.81
CA MET A 208 3.65 -4.30 22.36
C MET A 208 3.54 -4.35 20.84
N ASP A 209 2.34 -4.56 20.30
CA ASP A 209 2.01 -4.21 18.91
C ASP A 209 1.20 -2.91 18.86
N PHE A 210 1.26 -2.22 17.75
CA PHE A 210 0.67 -0.88 17.60
C PHE A 210 -0.85 -0.89 17.50
N SER A 211 -1.48 -2.02 17.18
CA SER A 211 -2.95 -2.11 17.09
C SER A 211 -3.66 -1.80 18.40
N GLN A 212 -2.92 -1.81 19.53
CA GLN A 212 -3.40 -1.43 20.83
C GLN A 212 -3.72 0.09 20.94
N VAL A 213 -3.14 0.90 20.06
CA VAL A 213 -3.33 2.37 20.03
C VAL A 213 -3.78 2.88 18.66
N ASP A 214 -3.38 2.22 17.58
CA ASP A 214 -3.69 2.60 16.19
C ASP A 214 -3.74 1.36 15.29
N LYS A 215 -4.85 1.15 14.62
CA LYS A 215 -4.97 0.09 13.60
C LYS A 215 -4.01 0.28 12.43
N MET A 216 -3.50 1.50 12.24
CA MET A 216 -2.61 1.93 11.15
C MET A 216 -3.17 1.57 9.77
N PRO A 217 -4.17 2.30 9.28
CA PRO A 217 -4.72 2.08 7.96
C PRO A 217 -3.70 2.44 6.87
N VAL A 218 -3.62 1.58 5.85
CA VAL A 218 -2.84 1.81 4.62
C VAL A 218 -3.81 2.14 3.50
N PHE A 219 -3.45 3.15 2.72
CA PHE A 219 -4.25 3.64 1.62
C PHE A 219 -3.63 3.26 0.28
N MET A 220 -4.47 2.87 -0.65
CA MET A 220 -4.20 3.00 -2.06
C MET A 220 -4.52 4.45 -2.45
N ALA A 221 -3.49 5.20 -2.74
CA ALA A 221 -3.61 6.58 -3.21
C ALA A 221 -3.32 6.68 -4.70
N ALA A 222 -3.86 7.71 -5.32
CA ALA A 222 -3.62 8.03 -6.73
C ALA A 222 -3.33 9.52 -6.89
N THR A 223 -2.64 9.87 -7.98
CA THR A 223 -2.49 11.27 -8.39
C THR A 223 -3.83 11.78 -8.94
N PRO A 224 -4.20 13.05 -8.68
CA PRO A 224 -5.44 13.63 -9.22
C PRO A 224 -5.53 13.47 -10.74
N ASP A 225 -4.45 13.75 -11.45
CA ASP A 225 -4.39 13.66 -12.90
C ASP A 225 -4.71 12.26 -13.43
N PHE A 226 -4.24 11.21 -12.75
CA PHE A 226 -4.53 9.84 -13.16
C PHE A 226 -5.99 9.47 -12.91
N VAL A 227 -6.54 9.88 -11.77
CA VAL A 227 -7.96 9.66 -11.45
C VAL A 227 -8.88 10.35 -12.43
N ASP A 228 -8.56 11.60 -12.81
CA ASP A 228 -9.39 12.39 -13.70
C ASP A 228 -9.33 11.91 -15.17
N LYS A 229 -8.14 11.47 -15.62
CA LYS A 229 -7.92 10.98 -16.99
C LYS A 229 -8.35 9.53 -17.20
N SER A 230 -8.25 8.69 -16.18
CA SER A 230 -8.39 7.23 -16.30
C SER A 230 -9.30 6.62 -15.22
N PRO A 231 -10.51 7.18 -14.97
CA PRO A 231 -11.39 6.70 -13.90
C PRO A 231 -11.82 5.24 -14.08
N ASP A 232 -11.99 4.78 -15.32
CA ASP A 232 -12.36 3.39 -15.62
C ASP A 232 -11.22 2.42 -15.28
N THR A 233 -9.96 2.82 -15.53
CA THR A 233 -8.78 2.06 -15.11
C THR A 233 -8.73 1.94 -13.58
N VAL A 234 -8.98 3.04 -12.86
CA VAL A 234 -9.01 3.04 -11.39
C VAL A 234 -10.10 2.10 -10.86
N VAL A 235 -11.31 2.14 -11.43
CA VAL A 235 -12.41 1.24 -11.04
C VAL A 235 -12.06 -0.23 -11.31
N ALA A 236 -11.51 -0.55 -12.48
CA ALA A 236 -11.07 -1.92 -12.81
C ALA A 236 -9.96 -2.40 -11.86
N TYR A 237 -9.02 -1.51 -11.53
CA TYR A 237 -7.95 -1.79 -10.55
C TYR A 237 -8.52 -2.08 -9.15
N LEU A 238 -9.49 -1.32 -8.68
CA LEU A 238 -10.14 -1.53 -7.39
C LEU A 238 -10.94 -2.85 -7.34
N LYS A 239 -11.51 -3.32 -8.47
CA LYS A 239 -12.10 -4.66 -8.56
C LYS A 239 -11.08 -5.77 -8.30
N CYS A 240 -9.84 -5.59 -8.79
CA CYS A 240 -8.77 -6.54 -8.49
C CYS A 240 -8.42 -6.59 -6.99
N TRP A 241 -8.53 -5.47 -6.26
CA TRP A 241 -8.33 -5.45 -4.82
C TRP A 241 -9.35 -6.27 -4.03
N GLN A 242 -10.59 -6.38 -4.52
CA GLN A 242 -11.59 -7.26 -3.90
C GLN A 242 -11.19 -8.73 -4.05
N GLU A 243 -10.60 -9.10 -5.20
CA GLU A 243 -10.06 -10.44 -5.41
C GLU A 243 -8.84 -10.69 -4.49
N VAL A 244 -7.95 -9.70 -4.34
CA VAL A 244 -6.82 -9.80 -3.40
C VAL A 244 -7.33 -10.07 -1.98
N ALA A 245 -8.33 -9.33 -1.51
CA ALA A 245 -8.90 -9.54 -0.19
C ALA A 245 -9.47 -10.96 -0.02
N ARG A 246 -10.16 -11.46 -1.05
CA ARG A 246 -10.64 -12.86 -1.07
C ARG A 246 -9.50 -13.86 -1.01
N ASP A 247 -8.44 -13.69 -1.80
CA ASP A 247 -7.28 -14.59 -1.79
C ASP A 247 -6.57 -14.59 -0.43
N PHE A 248 -6.40 -13.42 0.21
CA PHE A 248 -5.81 -13.35 1.56
C PHE A 248 -6.62 -14.11 2.59
N LYS A 249 -7.96 -14.09 2.48
CA LYS A 249 -8.89 -14.79 3.38
C LYS A 249 -8.98 -16.30 3.07
N ASP A 250 -9.20 -16.63 1.80
CA ASP A 250 -9.63 -17.98 1.40
C ASP A 250 -8.45 -18.86 0.93
N ASN A 251 -7.34 -18.23 0.48
CA ASN A 251 -6.17 -18.89 -0.09
C ASN A 251 -4.85 -18.42 0.55
N PRO A 252 -4.73 -18.32 1.90
CA PRO A 252 -3.55 -17.72 2.55
C PRO A 252 -2.25 -18.45 2.22
N GLY A 253 -2.29 -19.75 1.96
CA GLY A 253 -1.12 -20.55 1.54
C GLY A 253 -0.56 -20.07 0.20
N LYS A 254 -1.40 -19.90 -0.82
CA LYS A 254 -1.04 -19.36 -2.15
C LYS A 254 -0.45 -17.96 -2.02
N VAL A 255 -1.10 -17.09 -1.25
CA VAL A 255 -0.64 -15.72 -1.01
C VAL A 255 0.75 -15.73 -0.36
N THR A 256 0.92 -16.56 0.68
CA THR A 256 2.20 -16.74 1.37
C THR A 256 3.30 -17.18 0.39
N ASP A 257 3.04 -18.15 -0.48
CA ASP A 257 4.06 -18.67 -1.41
C ASP A 257 4.55 -17.59 -2.39
N VAL A 258 3.63 -16.80 -2.94
CA VAL A 258 3.98 -15.71 -3.87
C VAL A 258 4.83 -14.64 -3.17
N ILE A 259 4.43 -14.24 -1.95
CA ILE A 259 5.10 -13.16 -1.24
C ILE A 259 6.41 -13.65 -0.61
N TYR A 260 6.45 -14.88 -0.08
CA TYR A 260 7.66 -15.49 0.47
C TYR A 260 8.78 -15.60 -0.57
N ALA A 261 8.42 -15.94 -1.81
CA ALA A 261 9.38 -15.96 -2.92
C ALA A 261 10.04 -14.59 -3.15
N PHE A 262 9.33 -13.48 -2.93
CA PHE A 262 9.93 -12.14 -2.99
C PHE A 262 11.01 -11.95 -1.92
N PHE A 263 10.70 -12.28 -0.67
CA PHE A 263 11.65 -12.10 0.44
C PHE A 263 12.88 -13.01 0.29
N THR A 264 12.70 -14.26 -0.11
CA THR A 264 13.84 -15.19 -0.37
C THR A 264 14.71 -14.71 -1.51
N SER A 265 14.12 -14.13 -2.58
CA SER A 265 14.87 -13.54 -3.69
C SER A 265 15.71 -12.32 -3.28
N LYS A 266 15.37 -11.68 -2.17
CA LYS A 266 16.12 -10.55 -1.55
C LYS A 266 17.14 -11.01 -0.51
N GLY A 267 17.32 -12.33 -0.34
CA GLY A 267 18.32 -12.91 0.57
C GLY A 267 17.86 -13.10 2.02
N TYR A 268 16.56 -12.96 2.30
CA TYR A 268 16.03 -13.27 3.63
C TYR A 268 16.01 -14.80 3.84
N THR A 269 16.50 -15.25 5.00
CA THR A 269 16.72 -16.68 5.31
C THR A 269 15.69 -17.26 6.28
N MET A 270 14.67 -16.50 6.67
CA MET A 270 13.62 -17.00 7.56
C MET A 270 12.84 -18.17 6.96
N SER A 271 12.31 -19.06 7.83
CA SER A 271 11.46 -20.15 7.38
C SER A 271 10.14 -19.63 6.80
N ARG A 272 9.54 -20.40 5.87
CA ARG A 272 8.20 -20.10 5.34
C ARG A 272 7.15 -19.95 6.44
N ASP A 273 7.22 -20.79 7.49
CA ASP A 273 6.25 -20.75 8.59
C ASP A 273 6.42 -19.50 9.46
N THR A 274 7.66 -19.06 9.71
CA THR A 274 7.96 -17.79 10.37
C THR A 274 7.37 -16.64 9.55
N PHE A 275 7.59 -16.66 8.23
CA PHE A 275 7.04 -15.65 7.34
C PHE A 275 5.51 -15.66 7.30
N ALA A 276 4.87 -16.84 7.25
CA ALA A 276 3.42 -16.97 7.26
C ALA A 276 2.78 -16.35 8.52
N LYS A 277 3.42 -16.51 9.68
CA LYS A 277 2.98 -15.86 10.93
C LYS A 277 3.08 -14.34 10.86
N ALA A 278 4.16 -13.82 10.29
CA ALA A 278 4.33 -12.38 10.07
C ALA A 278 3.25 -11.83 9.12
N LEU A 279 3.02 -12.52 7.99
CA LEU A 279 2.04 -12.11 6.98
C LEU A 279 0.60 -12.17 7.51
N ALA A 280 0.27 -13.13 8.37
CA ALA A 280 -1.06 -13.27 8.97
C ALA A 280 -1.47 -12.08 9.88
N ARG A 281 -0.51 -11.21 10.25
CA ARG A 281 -0.81 -9.97 10.99
C ARG A 281 -1.28 -8.82 10.10
N VAL A 282 -1.12 -8.93 8.79
CA VAL A 282 -1.67 -7.97 7.82
C VAL A 282 -3.16 -8.27 7.64
N GLN A 283 -4.00 -7.28 7.87
CA GLN A 283 -5.45 -7.40 7.72
C GLN A 283 -5.88 -6.70 6.43
N VAL A 284 -6.04 -7.44 5.34
CA VAL A 284 -6.49 -6.92 4.05
C VAL A 284 -8.01 -6.80 4.06
N ASP A 285 -8.50 -5.57 4.14
CA ASP A 285 -9.92 -5.23 4.22
C ASP A 285 -10.18 -3.91 3.46
N PRO A 286 -10.26 -3.97 2.12
CA PRO A 286 -10.36 -2.78 1.29
C PRO A 286 -11.74 -2.14 1.37
N GLY A 287 -11.76 -0.79 1.46
CA GLY A 287 -13.02 -0.03 1.52
C GLY A 287 -12.86 1.38 2.06
N PHE A 288 -13.98 1.94 2.51
CA PHE A 288 -14.03 3.20 3.25
C PHE A 288 -14.88 3.00 4.52
N PRO A 289 -14.30 2.49 5.62
CA PRO A 289 -15.02 2.30 6.87
C PRO A 289 -15.49 3.64 7.47
N THR A 290 -16.59 3.62 8.20
CA THR A 290 -17.25 4.82 8.74
C THR A 290 -16.43 5.53 9.82
N ASP A 291 -15.54 4.82 10.50
CA ASP A 291 -14.63 5.34 11.53
C ASP A 291 -13.31 5.89 10.97
N LEU A 292 -13.12 5.86 9.65
CA LEU A 292 -11.88 6.27 8.99
C LEU A 292 -11.57 7.76 9.19
N VAL A 293 -12.54 8.64 8.88
CA VAL A 293 -12.32 10.09 8.92
C VAL A 293 -11.97 10.59 10.33
N PRO A 294 -12.61 10.16 11.42
CA PRO A 294 -12.18 10.52 12.77
C PRO A 294 -10.73 10.15 13.10
N GLY A 295 -10.23 9.02 12.58
CA GLY A 295 -8.83 8.61 12.72
C GLY A 295 -7.89 9.55 11.98
N LEU A 296 -8.17 9.78 10.69
CA LEU A 296 -7.40 10.69 9.84
C LEU A 296 -7.37 12.12 10.38
N GLN A 297 -8.48 12.59 10.96
CA GLN A 297 -8.56 13.91 11.56
C GLN A 297 -7.57 14.05 12.72
N ARG A 298 -7.52 13.08 13.65
CA ARG A 298 -6.56 13.08 14.75
C ARG A 298 -5.11 13.10 14.26
N ASP A 299 -4.78 12.27 13.25
CA ASP A 299 -3.45 12.24 12.66
C ASP A 299 -3.08 13.59 12.02
N ALA A 300 -4.02 14.20 11.29
CA ALA A 300 -3.81 15.50 10.67
C ALA A 300 -3.60 16.63 11.70
N GLU A 301 -4.30 16.60 12.83
CA GLU A 301 -4.11 17.56 13.92
C GLU A 301 -2.70 17.44 14.53
N VAL A 302 -2.20 16.22 14.71
CA VAL A 302 -0.81 15.99 15.16
C VAL A 302 0.18 16.53 14.12
N LEU A 303 0.01 16.19 12.85
CA LEU A 303 0.91 16.64 11.77
C LEU A 303 0.90 18.17 11.59
N LEU A 304 -0.27 18.81 11.76
CA LEU A 304 -0.39 20.27 11.72
C LEU A 304 0.34 20.93 12.89
N ARG A 305 0.15 20.43 14.10
CA ARG A 305 0.85 20.90 15.32
C ARG A 305 2.37 20.80 15.18
N GLU A 306 2.83 19.73 14.52
CA GLU A 306 4.24 19.49 14.23
C GLU A 306 4.77 20.21 12.97
N LYS A 307 3.91 21.01 12.33
CA LYS A 307 4.25 21.76 11.11
C LYS A 307 4.69 20.88 9.93
N LYS A 308 4.22 19.62 9.89
CA LYS A 308 4.47 18.68 8.79
C LYS A 308 3.52 18.90 7.62
N ILE A 309 2.35 19.48 7.89
CA ILE A 309 1.35 19.91 6.88
C ILE A 309 0.99 21.38 7.11
N SER A 310 0.43 22.01 6.07
CA SER A 310 0.04 23.43 6.08
C SER A 310 -1.38 23.66 6.59
N ALA A 311 -2.27 22.69 6.40
CA ALA A 311 -3.69 22.74 6.82
C ALA A 311 -4.24 21.32 7.02
N ILE A 312 -5.33 21.20 7.76
CA ILE A 312 -6.13 19.97 7.84
C ILE A 312 -6.79 19.73 6.47
N PRO A 313 -6.69 18.51 5.90
CA PRO A 313 -7.31 18.19 4.62
C PRO A 313 -8.84 18.36 4.62
N ASP A 314 -9.39 18.82 3.49
CA ASP A 314 -10.81 18.64 3.19
C ASP A 314 -11.04 17.17 2.79
N TRP A 315 -11.56 16.37 3.73
CA TRP A 315 -11.74 14.92 3.52
C TRP A 315 -12.66 14.58 2.35
N LYS A 316 -13.58 15.48 1.97
CA LYS A 316 -14.43 15.28 0.79
C LYS A 316 -13.65 15.36 -0.52
N LYS A 317 -12.52 16.09 -0.51
CA LYS A 317 -11.62 16.18 -1.67
C LYS A 317 -10.48 15.15 -1.60
N ALA A 318 -10.03 14.84 -0.39
CA ALA A 318 -8.92 13.91 -0.18
C ALA A 318 -9.32 12.43 -0.39
N LEU A 319 -10.59 12.08 -0.19
CA LEU A 319 -11.10 10.72 -0.30
C LEU A 319 -12.03 10.56 -1.51
N ARG A 320 -11.96 9.43 -2.21
CA ARG A 320 -12.76 9.12 -3.40
C ARG A 320 -13.58 7.83 -3.22
N PRO A 321 -14.51 7.82 -2.23
CA PRO A 321 -15.38 6.66 -1.99
C PRO A 321 -16.31 6.36 -3.18
N ASP A 322 -16.58 7.35 -4.04
CA ASP A 322 -17.35 7.18 -5.27
C ASP A 322 -16.72 6.16 -6.23
N LEU A 323 -15.38 6.11 -6.32
CA LEU A 323 -14.67 5.16 -7.17
C LEU A 323 -14.75 3.73 -6.60
N TRP A 324 -14.61 3.60 -5.27
CA TRP A 324 -14.79 2.32 -4.60
C TRP A 324 -16.23 1.79 -4.74
N ALA A 325 -17.22 2.66 -4.57
CA ALA A 325 -18.63 2.29 -4.75
C ALA A 325 -18.91 1.76 -6.17
N LYS A 326 -18.35 2.40 -7.21
CA LYS A 326 -18.44 1.91 -8.61
C LYS A 326 -17.74 0.57 -8.82
N ALA A 327 -16.65 0.29 -8.10
CA ALA A 327 -15.95 -0.98 -8.19
C ALA A 327 -16.72 -2.10 -7.47
N SER A 328 -17.54 -1.77 -6.47
CA SER A 328 -18.30 -2.71 -5.65
C SER A 328 -19.73 -2.98 -6.18
N ALA A 329 -20.16 -2.23 -7.19
CA ALA A 329 -21.43 -2.43 -7.89
C ALA A 329 -21.31 -3.51 -8.98
#